data_ceebc6b5ed6cd5df76e91b15b0a355db
#
_entry.id   ceebc6b5ed6cd5df76e91b15b0a355db
#
_cell.length_a   1.000
_cell.length_b   1.000
_cell.length_c   1.000
_cell.angle_alpha   90.00
_cell.angle_beta   90.00
_cell.angle_gamma   90.00
#
_symmetry.space_group_name_H-M   'P 1'
#
loop_
_entity.id
_entity.type
_entity.pdbx_description
1 polymer ?
#
loop_
_entity_poly.entity_id
_entity_poly.type
_entity_poly.pdbx_seq_one_letter_code
_entity_poly.pdbx_strand_id
1 'polypeptide(L)'
;MTELTKEYIDNLKKIIEEKDDVKARELLKDLYPADIAEIYQKLDLQEAIYLYMLMDGEQAADVLMELDEEDRHKLLKELPNELIAKRFVDNMETDDAVDLMRELDEDTQEEILSHIEDVEQAGDIVDLLKYDEDTAGGLMGTEMIVVNENWSMPKCIDEMRKQAEEVN
;
A
#
# COMPACT_ATOMS: atom_id res chain seq x y z
N MET A 1 -5.71 4.88 -21.20
CA MET A 1 -4.60 3.93 -20.93
C MET A 1 -3.37 4.52 -21.55
N THR A 2 -2.44 4.98 -20.73
CA THR A 2 -1.16 5.53 -21.22
C THR A 2 -0.30 4.34 -21.68
N GLU A 3 0.10 4.29 -22.95
CA GLU A 3 1.02 3.24 -23.40
C GLU A 3 2.40 3.47 -22.77
N LEU A 4 2.89 2.51 -22.00
CA LEU A 4 4.23 2.51 -21.41
C LEU A 4 5.29 2.24 -22.50
N THR A 5 5.42 3.21 -23.41
CA THR A 5 6.38 3.12 -24.51
C THR A 5 7.81 3.27 -24.00
N LYS A 6 8.78 2.76 -24.77
CA LYS A 6 10.20 2.99 -24.44
C LYS A 6 10.53 4.48 -24.30
N GLU A 7 9.92 5.32 -25.13
CA GLU A 7 10.10 6.78 -25.07
C GLU A 7 9.58 7.37 -23.75
N TYR A 8 8.45 6.83 -23.24
CA TYR A 8 7.92 7.22 -21.92
C TYR A 8 8.89 6.87 -20.80
N ILE A 9 9.42 5.65 -20.78
CA ILE A 9 10.38 5.20 -19.75
C ILE A 9 11.69 6.01 -19.84
N ASP A 10 12.22 6.24 -21.02
CA ASP A 10 13.45 7.02 -21.23
C ASP A 10 13.26 8.48 -20.75
N ASN A 11 12.07 9.06 -20.99
CA ASN A 11 11.72 10.40 -20.48
C ASN A 11 11.61 10.44 -18.97
N LEU A 12 10.96 9.43 -18.37
CA LEU A 12 10.81 9.32 -16.92
C LEU A 12 12.18 9.19 -16.25
N LYS A 13 13.07 8.33 -16.75
CA LYS A 13 14.45 8.20 -16.24
C LYS A 13 15.21 9.52 -16.26
N LYS A 14 15.07 10.27 -17.33
CA LYS A 14 15.70 11.59 -17.43
C LYS A 14 15.17 12.56 -16.37
N ILE A 15 13.85 12.55 -16.12
CA ILE A 15 13.21 13.39 -15.09
C ILE A 15 13.71 12.99 -13.70
N ILE A 16 13.88 11.69 -13.44
CA ILE A 16 14.44 11.16 -12.19
C ILE A 16 15.90 11.62 -12.02
N GLU A 17 16.73 11.50 -13.06
CA GLU A 17 18.13 11.99 -13.04
C GLU A 17 18.23 13.50 -12.76
N GLU A 18 17.30 14.28 -13.35
CA GLU A 18 17.21 15.74 -13.14
C GLU A 18 16.60 16.11 -11.77
N LYS A 19 16.05 15.13 -11.03
CA LYS A 19 15.31 15.29 -9.76
C LYS A 19 14.17 16.32 -9.86
N ASP A 20 13.44 16.29 -10.97
CA ASP A 20 12.28 17.15 -11.18
C ASP A 20 11.01 16.49 -10.59
N ASP A 21 10.86 16.64 -9.25
CA ASP A 21 9.77 16.05 -8.49
C ASP A 21 8.38 16.41 -9.05
N VAL A 22 8.23 17.63 -9.56
CA VAL A 22 6.94 18.11 -10.06
C VAL A 22 6.54 17.36 -11.32
N LYS A 23 7.46 17.24 -12.28
CA LYS A 23 7.18 16.49 -13.52
C LYS A 23 7.06 14.99 -13.27
N ALA A 24 7.85 14.42 -12.35
CA ALA A 24 7.74 13.02 -12.00
C ALA A 24 6.35 12.71 -11.43
N ARG A 25 5.85 13.50 -10.46
CA ARG A 25 4.48 13.37 -9.92
C ARG A 25 3.40 13.53 -11.00
N GLU A 26 3.57 14.49 -11.92
CA GLU A 26 2.61 14.73 -13.00
C GLU A 26 2.52 13.53 -13.96
N LEU A 27 3.63 12.86 -14.22
CA LEU A 27 3.66 11.64 -15.04
C LEU A 27 3.02 10.43 -14.34
N LEU A 28 3.14 10.32 -13.01
CA LEU A 28 2.59 9.20 -12.25
C LEU A 28 1.10 9.34 -11.94
N LYS A 29 0.60 10.58 -11.86
CA LYS A 29 -0.72 10.92 -11.33
C LYS A 29 -1.90 10.19 -11.98
N ASP A 30 -1.83 9.97 -13.30
CA ASP A 30 -2.93 9.37 -14.08
C ASP A 30 -2.66 7.89 -14.43
N LEU A 31 -1.63 7.28 -13.83
CA LEU A 31 -1.32 5.87 -14.01
C LEU A 31 -2.04 5.02 -12.96
N TYR A 32 -2.42 3.82 -13.35
CA TYR A 32 -2.89 2.80 -12.41
C TYR A 32 -1.70 2.16 -11.66
N PRO A 33 -1.90 1.67 -10.43
CA PRO A 33 -0.86 0.98 -9.66
C PRO A 33 -0.12 -0.10 -10.45
N ALA A 34 -0.84 -0.94 -11.17
CA ALA A 34 -0.26 -1.98 -12.03
C ALA A 34 0.64 -1.43 -13.15
N ASP A 35 0.30 -0.28 -13.75
CA ASP A 35 1.14 0.37 -14.77
C ASP A 35 2.45 0.89 -14.13
N ILE A 36 2.38 1.41 -12.90
CA ILE A 36 3.57 1.87 -12.16
C ILE A 36 4.45 0.69 -11.74
N ALA A 37 3.86 -0.42 -11.33
CA ALA A 37 4.58 -1.65 -11.03
C ALA A 37 5.32 -2.20 -12.27
N GLU A 38 4.74 -2.08 -13.49
CA GLU A 38 5.45 -2.41 -14.72
C GLU A 38 6.63 -1.46 -15.00
N ILE A 39 6.48 -0.18 -14.67
CA ILE A 39 7.57 0.81 -14.76
C ILE A 39 8.72 0.43 -13.83
N TYR A 40 8.42 0.00 -12.58
CA TYR A 40 9.40 -0.45 -11.61
C TYR A 40 10.41 -1.43 -12.23
N GLN A 41 9.93 -2.42 -12.97
CA GLN A 41 10.78 -3.44 -13.61
C GLN A 41 11.75 -2.89 -14.67
N LYS A 42 11.59 -1.63 -15.11
CA LYS A 42 12.46 -0.95 -16.09
C LYS A 42 13.44 0.03 -15.44
N LEU A 43 13.29 0.27 -14.13
CA LEU A 43 14.12 1.18 -13.33
C LEU A 43 15.20 0.41 -12.58
N ASP A 44 16.23 1.11 -12.16
CA ASP A 44 17.08 0.59 -11.10
C ASP A 44 16.44 0.84 -9.72
N LEU A 45 16.96 0.16 -8.68
CA LEU A 45 16.38 0.21 -7.35
C LEU A 45 16.36 1.64 -6.75
N GLN A 46 17.38 2.46 -7.03
CA GLN A 46 17.42 3.83 -6.52
C GLN A 46 16.45 4.76 -7.26
N GLU A 47 16.28 4.56 -8.56
CA GLU A 47 15.26 5.23 -9.36
C GLU A 47 13.86 4.88 -8.85
N ALA A 48 13.62 3.59 -8.56
CA ALA A 48 12.35 3.10 -8.03
C ALA A 48 12.05 3.67 -6.64
N ILE A 49 12.99 3.62 -5.70
CA ILE A 49 12.84 4.21 -4.36
C ILE A 49 12.49 5.71 -4.48
N TYR A 50 13.18 6.44 -5.35
CA TYR A 50 12.90 7.85 -5.57
C TYR A 50 11.45 8.07 -6.01
N LEU A 51 10.91 7.27 -6.93
CA LEU A 51 9.53 7.38 -7.37
C LEU A 51 8.54 7.05 -6.24
N TYR A 52 8.80 5.99 -5.47
CA TYR A 52 7.97 5.65 -4.31
C TYR A 52 7.88 6.78 -3.29
N MET A 53 8.97 7.51 -3.08
CA MET A 53 8.99 8.65 -2.17
C MET A 53 8.23 9.86 -2.70
N LEU A 54 7.94 9.92 -4.01
CA LEU A 54 7.16 10.99 -4.62
C LEU A 54 5.66 10.73 -4.64
N MET A 55 5.20 9.49 -4.63
CA MET A 55 3.78 9.13 -4.56
C MET A 55 3.18 9.53 -3.21
N ASP A 56 1.88 9.66 -3.08
CA ASP A 56 1.22 9.69 -1.77
C ASP A 56 1.23 8.30 -1.12
N GLY A 57 0.77 8.19 0.14
CA GLY A 57 0.83 6.95 0.88
C GLY A 57 -0.01 5.85 0.27
N GLU A 58 -1.27 6.16 -0.06
CA GLU A 58 -2.23 5.23 -0.65
C GLU A 58 -1.73 4.69 -2.01
N GLN A 59 -1.35 5.57 -2.93
CA GLN A 59 -0.79 5.16 -4.22
C GLN A 59 0.49 4.31 -4.07
N ALA A 60 1.36 4.66 -3.11
CA ALA A 60 2.59 3.90 -2.87
C ALA A 60 2.30 2.50 -2.31
N ALA A 61 1.31 2.37 -1.43
CA ALA A 61 0.85 1.11 -0.88
C ALA A 61 0.26 0.20 -1.97
N ASP A 62 -0.66 0.73 -2.77
CA ASP A 62 -1.27 0.00 -3.89
C ASP A 62 -0.21 -0.50 -4.89
N VAL A 63 0.74 0.37 -5.27
CA VAL A 63 1.82 -0.01 -6.19
C VAL A 63 2.73 -1.09 -5.58
N LEU A 64 2.97 -1.04 -4.27
CA LEU A 64 3.77 -2.05 -3.58
C LEU A 64 3.11 -3.43 -3.68
N MET A 65 1.79 -3.52 -3.51
CA MET A 65 1.03 -4.78 -3.59
C MET A 65 0.95 -5.34 -5.03
N GLU A 66 1.06 -4.49 -6.04
CA GLU A 66 1.13 -4.91 -7.45
C GLU A 66 2.51 -5.45 -7.87
N LEU A 67 3.57 -5.27 -7.06
CA LEU A 67 4.87 -5.89 -7.32
C LEU A 67 4.84 -7.38 -7.03
N ASP A 68 5.66 -8.16 -7.73
CA ASP A 68 5.92 -9.52 -7.29
C ASP A 68 6.73 -9.54 -5.96
N GLU A 69 6.63 -10.65 -5.24
CA GLU A 69 7.25 -10.84 -3.91
C GLU A 69 8.77 -10.56 -3.92
N GLU A 70 9.47 -10.95 -4.99
CA GLU A 70 10.92 -10.77 -5.09
C GLU A 70 11.29 -9.27 -5.19
N ASP A 71 10.57 -8.52 -6.00
CA ASP A 71 10.82 -7.09 -6.22
C ASP A 71 10.35 -6.27 -5.01
N ARG A 72 9.22 -6.64 -4.39
CA ARG A 72 8.73 -6.07 -3.13
C ARG A 72 9.75 -6.24 -2.02
N HIS A 73 10.26 -7.44 -1.84
CA HIS A 73 11.27 -7.74 -0.83
C HIS A 73 12.60 -6.99 -1.06
N LYS A 74 13.04 -6.80 -2.31
CA LYS A 74 14.21 -5.98 -2.64
C LYS A 74 14.01 -4.52 -2.24
N LEU A 75 12.83 -3.97 -2.53
CA LEU A 75 12.49 -2.60 -2.19
C LEU A 75 12.48 -2.38 -0.67
N LEU A 76 11.75 -3.24 0.05
CA LEU A 76 11.57 -3.12 1.49
C LEU A 76 12.90 -3.23 2.26
N LYS A 77 13.83 -4.07 1.81
CA LYS A 77 15.16 -4.19 2.43
C LYS A 77 16.00 -2.91 2.43
N GLU A 78 15.76 -2.00 1.50
CA GLU A 78 16.49 -0.74 1.40
C GLU A 78 15.86 0.38 2.23
N LEU A 79 14.69 0.12 2.84
CA LEU A 79 13.92 1.12 3.58
C LEU A 79 13.98 0.85 5.10
N PRO A 80 14.03 1.90 5.92
CA PRO A 80 13.87 1.76 7.37
C PRO A 80 12.47 1.25 7.74
N ASN A 81 12.35 0.38 8.75
CA ASN A 81 11.08 -0.19 9.21
C ASN A 81 10.06 0.88 9.62
N GLU A 82 10.51 2.00 10.24
CA GLU A 82 9.64 3.15 10.51
C GLU A 82 9.02 3.73 9.23
N LEU A 83 9.78 3.79 8.13
CA LEU A 83 9.28 4.30 6.87
C LEU A 83 8.31 3.32 6.22
N ILE A 84 8.58 2.00 6.33
CA ILE A 84 7.67 0.95 5.85
C ILE A 84 6.33 1.06 6.56
N ALA A 85 6.31 1.16 7.89
CA ALA A 85 5.10 1.35 8.66
C ALA A 85 4.29 2.55 8.17
N LYS A 86 4.89 3.74 8.24
CA LYS A 86 4.19 5.02 7.97
C LYS A 86 3.84 5.25 6.50
N ARG A 87 4.60 4.69 5.59
CA ARG A 87 4.45 4.95 4.17
C ARG A 87 3.54 3.95 3.47
N PHE A 88 3.61 2.69 3.91
CA PHE A 88 2.87 1.60 3.30
C PHE A 88 1.80 1.08 4.27
N VAL A 89 2.16 0.51 5.39
CA VAL A 89 1.22 -0.19 6.27
C VAL A 89 0.09 0.71 6.79
N ASP A 90 0.40 1.94 7.23
CA ASP A 90 -0.61 2.93 7.66
C ASP A 90 -1.56 3.39 6.53
N ASN A 91 -1.29 2.98 5.27
CA ASN A 91 -2.08 3.35 4.09
C ASN A 91 -2.60 2.13 3.32
N MET A 92 -2.55 0.93 3.90
CA MET A 92 -3.07 -0.33 3.35
C MET A 92 -4.36 -0.74 4.05
N GLU A 93 -5.21 -1.50 3.36
CA GLU A 93 -6.24 -2.30 4.01
C GLU A 93 -5.59 -3.39 4.87
N THR A 94 -6.29 -3.87 5.91
CA THR A 94 -5.67 -4.79 6.89
C THR A 94 -5.26 -6.13 6.30
N ASP A 95 -5.99 -6.65 5.31
CA ASP A 95 -5.63 -7.89 4.61
C ASP A 95 -4.33 -7.74 3.80
N ASP A 96 -4.17 -6.67 3.04
CA ASP A 96 -2.94 -6.35 2.32
C ASP A 96 -1.75 -6.13 3.27
N ALA A 97 -1.98 -5.44 4.39
CA ALA A 97 -0.97 -5.24 5.43
C ALA A 97 -0.53 -6.58 6.06
N VAL A 98 -1.47 -7.49 6.32
CA VAL A 98 -1.19 -8.83 6.84
C VAL A 98 -0.41 -9.66 5.83
N ASP A 99 -0.76 -9.61 4.56
CA ASP A 99 -0.05 -10.34 3.50
C ASP A 99 1.38 -9.83 3.35
N LEU A 100 1.56 -8.49 3.38
CA LEU A 100 2.90 -7.90 3.40
C LEU A 100 3.71 -8.34 4.63
N MET A 101 3.11 -8.33 5.81
CA MET A 101 3.78 -8.72 7.05
C MET A 101 4.22 -10.19 7.04
N ARG A 102 3.43 -11.10 6.46
CA ARG A 102 3.76 -12.53 6.31
C ARG A 102 5.02 -12.79 5.49
N GLU A 103 5.37 -11.88 4.57
CA GLU A 103 6.60 -11.98 3.78
C GLU A 103 7.86 -11.61 4.57
N LEU A 104 7.72 -11.03 5.76
CA LEU A 104 8.82 -10.51 6.58
C LEU A 104 9.14 -11.47 7.74
N ASP A 105 10.38 -11.39 8.25
CA ASP A 105 10.75 -12.13 9.46
C ASP A 105 10.12 -11.50 10.72
N GLU A 106 10.00 -12.32 11.79
CA GLU A 106 9.32 -11.93 13.04
C GLU A 106 9.91 -10.65 13.68
N ASP A 107 11.22 -10.48 13.65
CA ASP A 107 11.88 -9.30 14.25
C ASP A 107 11.50 -8.03 13.48
N THR A 108 11.46 -8.12 12.14
CA THR A 108 11.04 -7.02 11.25
C THR A 108 9.55 -6.70 11.42
N GLN A 109 8.70 -7.72 11.53
CA GLN A 109 7.26 -7.55 11.81
C GLN A 109 7.03 -6.78 13.12
N GLU A 110 7.68 -7.21 14.22
CA GLU A 110 7.55 -6.55 15.53
C GLU A 110 8.00 -5.08 15.47
N GLU A 111 9.09 -4.79 14.76
CA GLU A 111 9.57 -3.43 14.62
C GLU A 111 8.61 -2.55 13.81
N ILE A 112 8.10 -3.04 12.67
CA ILE A 112 7.11 -2.33 11.85
C ILE A 112 5.83 -2.06 12.67
N LEU A 113 5.27 -3.09 13.34
CA LEU A 113 4.08 -2.95 14.19
C LEU A 113 4.26 -1.88 15.27
N SER A 114 5.47 -1.73 15.82
CA SER A 114 5.76 -0.70 16.83
C SER A 114 5.71 0.73 16.30
N HIS A 115 5.75 0.92 14.96
CA HIS A 115 5.76 2.21 14.29
C HIS A 115 4.44 2.58 13.63
N ILE A 116 3.44 1.68 13.60
CA ILE A 116 2.10 1.94 13.08
C ILE A 116 1.44 3.01 13.97
N GLU A 117 0.86 4.04 13.32
CA GLU A 117 0.25 5.17 14.04
C GLU A 117 -1.13 4.81 14.57
N ASP A 118 -1.92 4.03 13.84
CA ASP A 118 -3.22 3.55 14.27
C ASP A 118 -3.10 2.27 15.11
N VAL A 119 -3.38 2.42 16.40
CA VAL A 119 -3.31 1.31 17.39
C VAL A 119 -4.39 0.25 17.13
N GLU A 120 -5.55 0.64 16.56
CA GLU A 120 -6.65 -0.28 16.22
C GLU A 120 -6.23 -1.14 15.03
N GLN A 121 -5.74 -0.51 13.96
CA GLN A 121 -5.18 -1.21 12.79
C GLN A 121 -4.02 -2.16 13.19
N ALA A 122 -3.08 -1.69 14.02
CA ALA A 122 -1.99 -2.55 14.51
C ALA A 122 -2.52 -3.77 15.29
N GLY A 123 -3.58 -3.59 16.08
CA GLY A 123 -4.26 -4.67 16.80
C GLY A 123 -4.92 -5.67 15.85
N ASP A 124 -5.61 -5.18 14.83
CA ASP A 124 -6.28 -5.99 13.81
C ASP A 124 -5.27 -6.82 13.00
N ILE A 125 -4.17 -6.21 12.57
CA ILE A 125 -3.08 -6.92 11.88
C ILE A 125 -2.53 -8.06 12.77
N VAL A 126 -2.25 -7.79 14.05
CA VAL A 126 -1.77 -8.81 15.00
C VAL A 126 -2.80 -9.93 15.20
N ASP A 127 -4.09 -9.63 15.20
CA ASP A 127 -5.14 -10.63 15.34
C ASP A 127 -5.28 -11.48 14.08
N LEU A 128 -5.18 -10.86 12.89
CA LEU A 128 -5.27 -11.57 11.61
C LEU A 128 -4.05 -12.45 11.33
N LEU A 129 -2.85 -12.04 11.75
CA LEU A 129 -1.62 -12.84 11.63
C LEU A 129 -1.68 -14.17 12.38
N LYS A 130 -2.63 -14.35 13.32
CA LYS A 130 -2.83 -15.62 14.05
C LYS A 130 -3.54 -16.70 13.24
N TYR A 131 -4.17 -16.34 12.14
CA TYR A 131 -4.85 -17.29 11.26
C TYR A 131 -3.89 -17.81 10.19
N ASP A 132 -4.07 -19.08 9.82
CA ASP A 132 -3.35 -19.64 8.67
C ASP A 132 -3.84 -18.95 7.38
N GLU A 133 -2.92 -18.61 6.49
CA GLU A 133 -3.15 -17.91 5.23
C GLU A 133 -4.26 -18.54 4.37
N ASP A 134 -4.30 -19.88 4.30
CA ASP A 134 -5.28 -20.65 3.52
C ASP A 134 -6.69 -20.76 4.19
N THR A 135 -6.93 -20.05 5.29
CA THR A 135 -8.22 -20.07 5.99
C THR A 135 -9.06 -18.84 5.71
N ALA A 136 -10.38 -18.93 5.96
CA ALA A 136 -11.26 -17.76 5.84
C ALA A 136 -10.83 -16.60 6.76
N GLY A 137 -10.28 -16.90 7.94
CA GLY A 137 -9.73 -15.89 8.84
C GLY A 137 -8.44 -15.26 8.33
N GLY A 138 -7.63 -16.01 7.55
CA GLY A 138 -6.41 -15.49 6.94
C GLY A 138 -6.65 -14.63 5.69
N LEU A 139 -7.83 -14.73 5.10
CA LEU A 139 -8.23 -14.01 3.88
C LEU A 139 -9.23 -12.87 4.17
N MET A 140 -9.52 -12.56 5.43
CA MET A 140 -10.49 -11.51 5.75
C MET A 140 -9.79 -10.18 6.03
N GLY A 141 -10.41 -9.08 5.56
CA GLY A 141 -10.11 -7.71 6.03
C GLY A 141 -11.02 -7.33 7.21
N THR A 142 -10.69 -6.27 7.90
CA THR A 142 -11.50 -5.71 9.00
C THR A 142 -12.34 -4.51 8.55
N GLU A 143 -12.04 -3.94 7.40
CA GLU A 143 -12.72 -2.80 6.80
C GLU A 143 -14.12 -3.17 6.32
N MET A 144 -15.08 -3.11 7.22
CA MET A 144 -16.48 -3.42 6.89
C MET A 144 -17.48 -2.41 7.45
N ILE A 145 -18.48 -2.09 6.66
CA ILE A 145 -19.61 -1.29 7.11
C ILE A 145 -20.66 -2.20 7.74
N VAL A 146 -20.98 -1.98 9.01
CA VAL A 146 -21.90 -2.79 9.77
C VAL A 146 -23.19 -2.03 10.09
N VAL A 147 -24.34 -2.61 9.77
CA VAL A 147 -25.65 -2.06 10.11
C VAL A 147 -26.50 -3.10 10.85
N ASN A 148 -27.37 -2.65 11.75
CA ASN A 148 -28.25 -3.54 12.46
C ASN A 148 -29.53 -3.80 11.64
N GLU A 149 -29.95 -5.07 11.54
CA GLU A 149 -31.13 -5.50 10.79
C GLU A 149 -32.46 -4.85 11.24
N ASN A 150 -32.49 -4.34 12.48
CA ASN A 150 -33.69 -3.70 13.05
C ASN A 150 -33.68 -2.17 12.81
N TRP A 151 -32.70 -1.62 12.13
CA TRP A 151 -32.68 -0.19 11.82
C TRP A 151 -33.56 0.14 10.61
N SER A 152 -34.13 1.34 10.61
CA SER A 152 -34.82 1.86 9.44
C SER A 152 -33.81 2.20 8.32
N MET A 153 -34.23 2.10 7.07
CA MET A 153 -33.37 2.45 5.91
C MET A 153 -32.69 3.82 6.03
N PRO A 154 -33.38 4.91 6.44
CA PRO A 154 -32.71 6.18 6.64
C PRO A 154 -31.56 6.09 7.68
N LYS A 155 -31.77 5.39 8.80
CA LYS A 155 -30.74 5.20 9.81
C LYS A 155 -29.56 4.36 9.30
N CYS A 156 -29.83 3.31 8.51
CA CYS A 156 -28.77 2.54 7.88
C CYS A 156 -27.90 3.42 6.96
N ILE A 157 -28.54 4.24 6.11
CA ILE A 157 -27.83 5.14 5.19
C ILE A 157 -26.98 6.17 5.96
N ASP A 158 -27.52 6.74 7.04
CA ASP A 158 -26.79 7.70 7.85
C ASP A 158 -25.57 7.06 8.55
N GLU A 159 -25.73 5.83 9.02
CA GLU A 159 -24.65 5.07 9.67
C GLU A 159 -23.59 4.62 8.67
N MET A 160 -23.99 4.12 7.51
CA MET A 160 -23.07 3.77 6.42
C MET A 160 -22.20 4.95 6.00
N ARG A 161 -22.79 6.15 5.92
CA ARG A 161 -22.01 7.36 5.56
C ARG A 161 -20.97 7.73 6.60
N LYS A 162 -21.27 7.52 7.90
CA LYS A 162 -20.31 7.79 8.97
C LYS A 162 -19.17 6.78 8.95
N GLN A 163 -19.51 5.48 8.87
CA GLN A 163 -18.51 4.43 8.84
C GLN A 163 -17.65 4.50 7.58
N ALA A 164 -18.20 4.90 6.43
CA ALA A 164 -17.44 5.09 5.21
C ALA A 164 -16.43 6.25 5.28
N GLU A 165 -16.58 7.18 6.22
CA GLU A 165 -15.59 8.24 6.49
C GLU A 165 -14.43 7.72 7.36
N GLU A 166 -14.63 6.60 8.08
CA GLU A 166 -13.64 5.96 8.97
C GLU A 166 -12.90 4.80 8.29
N VAL A 167 -13.46 4.22 7.22
CA VAL A 167 -12.96 3.07 6.45
C VAL A 167 -12.17 3.51 5.20
N ASN A 168 -11.97 4.79 4.97
CA ASN A 168 -11.17 5.30 3.84
C ASN A 168 -9.89 5.94 4.33
#